data_53b90bb8046c7c60005734a64bc04c39
#
_entry.id   53b90bb8046c7c60005734a64bc04c39
#
_cell.length_a   1.000
_cell.length_b   1.000
_cell.length_c   1.000
_cell.angle_alpha   90.00
_cell.angle_beta   90.00
_cell.angle_gamma   90.00
#
_symmetry.space_group_name_H-M   'P 1'
#
loop_
_entity.id
_entity.type
_entity.pdbx_description
1 polymer ?
#
loop_
_entity_poly.entity_id
_entity_poly.type
_entity_poly.pdbx_seq_one_letter_code
_entity_poly.pdbx_strand_id
1 'polypeptide(L)'
;MNTSILVNSRKEEKYFRAFIIGFLSLFLVILPIMIYTGGYYLYYGDYNSQQIPFYIHAQDFIKNEGLGWDWGTDLGSNFLGSYSFYLLGSPFFWLTVPLPNNLVVFAMPVLLAVKHGVATLTAYAFIRRFVRNKNAALIGGLLYAFSGFQLFNIFFNHFQDVTALFP
;
A
#
# COMPACT_ATOMS: atom_id res chain seq x y z
N MET A 1 -7.62 22.15 -32.02
CA MET A 1 -7.63 21.38 -30.74
C MET A 1 -6.65 20.24 -30.90
N ASN A 2 -5.62 20.21 -30.07
CA ASN A 2 -4.38 19.48 -30.30
C ASN A 2 -4.56 17.97 -30.11
N THR A 3 -4.53 17.19 -31.18
CA THR A 3 -4.70 15.73 -31.19
C THR A 3 -3.69 14.99 -30.26
N SER A 4 -2.50 15.58 -30.05
CA SER A 4 -1.49 15.07 -29.16
C SER A 4 -1.93 15.08 -27.68
N ILE A 5 -2.70 16.07 -27.24
CA ILE A 5 -3.23 16.19 -25.87
C ILE A 5 -4.29 15.12 -25.64
N LEU A 6 -5.17 14.86 -26.61
CA LEU A 6 -6.22 13.84 -26.51
C LEU A 6 -5.64 12.41 -26.52
N VAL A 7 -4.57 12.17 -27.28
CA VAL A 7 -3.87 10.87 -27.30
C VAL A 7 -3.14 10.63 -25.98
N ASN A 8 -2.57 11.66 -25.38
CA ASN A 8 -1.87 11.53 -24.10
C ASN A 8 -2.86 11.29 -22.94
N SER A 9 -3.98 12.03 -22.90
CA SER A 9 -5.03 11.84 -21.90
C SER A 9 -5.64 10.42 -21.97
N ARG A 10 -5.85 9.86 -23.17
CA ARG A 10 -6.32 8.47 -23.33
C ARG A 10 -5.30 7.41 -22.90
N LYS A 11 -4.00 7.71 -22.93
CA LYS A 11 -2.96 6.82 -22.38
C LYS A 11 -2.97 6.84 -20.85
N GLU A 12 -2.99 8.02 -20.27
CA GLU A 12 -3.01 8.20 -18.81
C GLU A 12 -4.27 7.60 -18.17
N GLU A 13 -5.43 7.80 -18.81
CA GLU A 13 -6.71 7.22 -18.37
C GLU A 13 -6.66 5.70 -18.19
N LYS A 14 -5.85 4.98 -18.97
CA LYS A 14 -5.77 3.52 -18.93
C LYS A 14 -4.90 3.00 -17.80
N TYR A 15 -3.83 3.67 -17.45
CA TYR A 15 -3.00 3.34 -16.30
C TYR A 15 -3.77 3.58 -14.99
N PHE A 16 -4.41 4.73 -14.92
CA PHE A 16 -5.28 5.05 -13.78
C PHE A 16 -6.43 4.05 -13.62
N ARG A 17 -7.02 3.59 -14.74
CA ARG A 17 -8.05 2.53 -14.70
C ARG A 17 -7.52 1.23 -14.09
N ALA A 18 -6.30 0.80 -14.41
CA ALA A 18 -5.70 -0.38 -13.82
C ALA A 18 -5.53 -0.23 -12.29
N PHE A 19 -5.05 0.93 -11.84
CA PHE A 19 -4.99 1.25 -10.41
C PHE A 19 -6.36 1.17 -9.74
N ILE A 20 -7.37 1.83 -10.28
CA ILE A 20 -8.73 1.86 -9.71
C ILE A 20 -9.33 0.46 -9.64
N ILE A 21 -9.17 -0.36 -10.67
CA ILE A 21 -9.70 -1.73 -10.66
C ILE A 21 -9.00 -2.56 -9.56
N GLY A 22 -7.66 -2.51 -9.47
CA GLY A 22 -6.92 -3.21 -8.42
C GLY A 22 -7.29 -2.74 -7.02
N PHE A 23 -7.38 -1.42 -6.81
CA PHE A 23 -7.82 -0.81 -5.56
C PHE A 23 -9.23 -1.27 -5.16
N LEU A 24 -10.21 -1.09 -6.05
CA LEU A 24 -11.61 -1.44 -5.77
C LEU A 24 -11.78 -2.94 -5.57
N SER A 25 -11.04 -3.79 -6.29
CA SER A 25 -11.13 -5.24 -6.12
C SER A 25 -10.81 -5.67 -4.69
N LEU A 26 -9.75 -5.16 -4.08
CA LEU A 26 -9.46 -5.46 -2.68
C LEU A 26 -10.40 -4.71 -1.73
N PHE A 27 -10.61 -3.42 -1.97
CA PHE A 27 -11.41 -2.59 -1.06
C PHE A 27 -12.83 -3.14 -0.88
N LEU A 28 -13.48 -3.59 -1.95
CA LEU A 28 -14.82 -4.20 -1.90
C LEU A 28 -14.84 -5.55 -1.16
N VAL A 29 -13.73 -6.29 -1.18
CA VAL A 29 -13.60 -7.55 -0.43
C VAL A 29 -13.46 -7.29 1.07
N ILE A 30 -12.67 -6.28 1.47
CA ILE A 30 -12.46 -5.96 2.89
C ILE A 30 -13.56 -5.08 3.48
N LEU A 31 -14.31 -4.35 2.67
CA LEU A 31 -15.34 -3.42 3.10
C LEU A 31 -16.42 -4.05 4.01
N PRO A 32 -16.97 -5.25 3.72
CA PRO A 32 -17.92 -5.89 4.64
C PRO A 32 -17.33 -6.17 6.02
N ILE A 33 -16.05 -6.55 6.08
CA ILE A 33 -15.35 -6.78 7.34
C ILE A 33 -15.22 -5.46 8.10
N MET A 34 -14.80 -4.39 7.42
CA MET A 34 -14.70 -3.06 8.02
C MET A 34 -16.04 -2.56 8.56
N ILE A 35 -17.13 -2.76 7.82
CA ILE A 35 -18.47 -2.38 8.29
C ILE A 35 -18.85 -3.17 9.55
N TYR A 36 -18.60 -4.47 9.57
CA TYR A 36 -18.91 -5.33 10.72
C TYR A 36 -18.08 -4.99 11.96
N THR A 37 -16.82 -4.60 11.79
CA THR A 37 -15.88 -4.31 12.88
C THR A 37 -15.84 -2.84 13.29
N GLY A 38 -16.72 -1.99 12.77
CA GLY A 38 -16.75 -0.55 13.09
C GLY A 38 -15.59 0.24 12.48
N GLY A 39 -15.09 -0.19 11.31
CA GLY A 39 -14.05 0.50 10.54
C GLY A 39 -12.66 -0.15 10.61
N TYR A 40 -12.51 -1.18 11.43
CA TYR A 40 -11.24 -1.89 11.56
C TYR A 40 -11.12 -3.01 10.51
N TYR A 41 -9.88 -3.28 10.08
CA TYR A 41 -9.57 -4.50 9.34
C TYR A 41 -8.64 -5.34 10.20
N LEU A 42 -9.19 -6.43 10.71
CA LEU A 42 -8.45 -7.38 11.52
C LEU A 42 -7.91 -8.49 10.61
N TYR A 43 -6.61 -8.63 10.61
CA TYR A 43 -5.91 -9.74 9.99
C TYR A 43 -5.06 -10.43 11.06
N TYR A 44 -4.55 -11.61 10.84
CA TYR A 44 -3.77 -12.33 11.85
C TYR A 44 -2.28 -11.95 11.80
N GLY A 45 -1.56 -12.24 12.89
CA GLY A 45 -0.11 -12.14 12.99
C GLY A 45 0.42 -10.70 12.92
N ASP A 46 1.53 -10.51 12.24
CA ASP A 46 2.34 -9.28 12.27
C ASP A 46 1.59 -8.06 11.75
N TYR A 47 0.58 -8.23 10.92
CA TYR A 47 -0.24 -7.09 10.49
C TYR A 47 -0.86 -6.36 11.69
N ASN A 48 -1.50 -7.08 12.59
CA ASN A 48 -2.13 -6.48 13.77
C ASN A 48 -1.15 -6.26 14.93
N SER A 49 -0.23 -7.21 15.17
CA SER A 49 0.63 -7.20 16.35
C SER A 49 1.87 -6.30 16.21
N GLN A 50 2.30 -6.04 14.98
CA GLN A 50 3.49 -5.23 14.70
C GLN A 50 3.19 -4.05 13.78
N GLN A 51 2.62 -4.27 12.59
CA GLN A 51 2.52 -3.21 11.59
C GLN A 51 1.66 -2.03 12.06
N ILE A 52 0.48 -2.29 12.63
CA ILE A 52 -0.39 -1.22 13.13
C ILE A 52 0.28 -0.46 14.29
N PRO A 53 0.78 -1.14 15.37
CA PRO A 53 1.51 -0.46 16.43
C PRO A 53 2.73 0.32 15.96
N PHE A 54 3.52 -0.25 15.04
CA PHE A 54 4.71 0.43 14.51
C PHE A 54 4.36 1.67 13.70
N TYR A 55 3.29 1.63 12.90
CA TYR A 55 2.82 2.81 12.17
C TYR A 55 2.39 3.92 13.11
N ILE A 56 1.66 3.59 14.17
CA ILE A 56 1.19 4.57 15.17
C ILE A 56 2.39 5.15 15.93
N HIS A 57 3.27 4.28 16.45
CA HIS A 57 4.45 4.69 17.21
C HIS A 57 5.40 5.55 16.36
N ALA A 58 5.74 5.08 15.16
CA ALA A 58 6.66 5.80 14.29
C ALA A 58 6.09 7.15 13.83
N GLN A 59 4.78 7.22 13.57
CA GLN A 59 4.12 8.48 13.23
C GLN A 59 4.19 9.47 14.40
N ASP A 60 3.90 9.01 15.61
CA ASP A 60 3.94 9.81 16.81
C ASP A 60 5.37 10.32 17.10
N PHE A 61 6.34 9.42 17.02
CA PHE A 61 7.75 9.72 17.22
C PHE A 61 8.28 10.76 16.22
N ILE A 62 7.99 10.59 14.92
CA ILE A 62 8.41 11.54 13.88
C ILE A 62 7.84 12.94 14.13
N LYS A 63 6.59 13.03 14.59
CA LYS A 63 5.94 14.32 14.83
C LYS A 63 6.45 15.05 16.05
N ASN A 64 6.79 14.33 17.11
CA ASN A 64 7.09 14.91 18.43
C ASN A 64 8.59 14.93 18.74
N GLU A 65 9.36 13.94 18.31
CA GLU A 65 10.75 13.71 18.72
C GLU A 65 11.74 13.68 17.54
N GLY A 66 11.25 13.51 16.30
CA GLY A 66 12.06 13.52 15.10
C GLY A 66 12.54 12.13 14.67
N LEU A 67 13.83 11.95 14.41
CA LEU A 67 14.40 10.71 13.86
C LEU A 67 15.59 10.17 14.69
N GLY A 68 15.70 10.60 15.94
CA GLY A 68 16.86 10.35 16.79
C GLY A 68 16.79 9.04 17.59
N TRP A 69 17.10 9.16 18.87
CA TRP A 69 17.07 8.06 19.82
C TRP A 69 15.66 7.90 20.40
N ASP A 70 15.11 6.71 20.28
CA ASP A 70 13.77 6.36 20.72
C ASP A 70 13.83 5.53 22.01
N TRP A 71 13.38 6.12 23.12
CA TRP A 71 13.27 5.46 24.41
C TRP A 71 12.03 4.56 24.53
N GLY A 72 11.05 4.70 23.64
CA GLY A 72 9.83 3.89 23.60
C GLY A 72 10.01 2.54 22.90
N THR A 73 11.12 2.35 22.18
CA THR A 73 11.44 1.09 21.51
C THR A 73 12.41 0.26 22.37
N ASP A 74 11.95 -0.89 22.86
CA ASP A 74 12.68 -1.79 23.77
C ASP A 74 13.22 -1.06 25.03
N LEU A 75 14.53 -1.05 25.21
CA LEU A 75 15.23 -0.33 26.28
C LEU A 75 15.87 0.98 25.79
N GLY A 76 15.42 1.46 24.67
CA GLY A 76 15.99 2.58 23.93
C GLY A 76 16.81 2.11 22.73
N SER A 77 16.49 2.64 21.55
CA SER A 77 17.18 2.28 20.31
C SER A 77 17.26 3.46 19.35
N ASN A 78 18.11 3.31 18.33
CA ASN A 78 18.13 4.28 17.22
C ASN A 78 16.88 4.07 16.35
N PHE A 79 16.02 5.07 16.26
CA PHE A 79 14.77 5.01 15.54
C PHE A 79 14.94 4.64 14.05
N LEU A 80 15.92 5.27 13.38
CA LEU A 80 16.22 4.94 11.98
C LEU A 80 16.66 3.49 11.82
N GLY A 81 17.52 3.00 12.71
CA GLY A 81 17.99 1.61 12.69
C GLY A 81 16.85 0.61 12.89
N SER A 82 15.92 0.91 13.80
CA SER A 82 14.83 0.00 14.15
C SER A 82 13.71 -0.04 13.12
N TYR A 83 13.37 1.10 12.51
CA TYR A 83 12.17 1.24 11.67
C TYR A 83 12.43 1.45 10.18
N SER A 84 13.68 1.60 9.74
CA SER A 84 13.98 1.84 8.33
C SER A 84 13.47 0.71 7.42
N PHE A 85 13.68 -0.54 7.81
CA PHE A 85 13.22 -1.70 7.04
C PHE A 85 11.71 -1.85 7.02
N TYR A 86 11.05 -1.64 8.16
CA TYR A 86 9.61 -1.86 8.28
C TYR A 86 8.76 -0.72 7.72
N LEU A 87 9.24 0.53 7.83
CA LEU A 87 8.38 1.70 7.62
C LEU A 87 9.05 2.81 6.81
N LEU A 88 10.24 3.27 7.21
CA LEU A 88 10.78 4.53 6.72
C LEU A 88 11.17 4.49 5.23
N GLY A 89 11.49 3.32 4.71
CA GLY A 89 11.72 3.09 3.28
C GLY A 89 10.44 3.00 2.45
N SER A 90 9.26 2.96 3.09
CA SER A 90 7.98 2.79 2.43
C SER A 90 7.35 4.11 2.03
N PRO A 91 7.08 4.37 0.74
CA PRO A 91 6.32 5.55 0.34
C PRO A 91 4.88 5.53 0.90
N PHE A 92 4.33 4.34 1.15
CA PHE A 92 2.98 4.18 1.69
C PHE A 92 2.90 4.59 3.16
N PHE A 93 3.95 4.34 3.96
CA PHE A 93 4.02 4.82 5.33
C PHE A 93 3.95 6.35 5.38
N TRP A 94 4.71 7.03 4.54
CA TRP A 94 4.74 8.49 4.52
C TRP A 94 3.41 9.14 4.17
N LEU A 95 2.51 8.42 3.48
CA LEU A 95 1.14 8.89 3.26
C LEU A 95 0.32 8.96 4.56
N THR A 96 0.70 8.22 5.59
CA THR A 96 -0.01 8.22 6.87
C THR A 96 0.49 9.32 7.82
N VAL A 97 1.72 9.77 7.68
CA VAL A 97 2.34 10.75 8.60
C VAL A 97 1.53 12.05 8.76
N PRO A 98 0.90 12.62 7.70
CA PRO A 98 0.04 13.80 7.87
C PRO A 98 -1.26 13.56 8.63
N LEU A 99 -1.69 12.31 8.79
CA LEU A 99 -2.94 11.97 9.44
C LEU A 99 -2.84 12.13 10.97
N PRO A 100 -3.93 12.42 11.69
CA PRO A 100 -3.99 12.26 13.13
C PRO A 100 -3.71 10.81 13.56
N ASN A 101 -3.00 10.60 14.67
CA ASN A 101 -2.58 9.26 15.12
C ASN A 101 -3.76 8.29 15.31
N ASN A 102 -4.91 8.77 15.77
CA ASN A 102 -6.13 7.98 15.95
C ASN A 102 -6.77 7.50 14.63
N LEU A 103 -6.43 8.11 13.50
CA LEU A 103 -6.94 7.70 12.18
C LEU A 103 -6.05 6.67 11.48
N VAL A 104 -4.85 6.42 11.97
CA VAL A 104 -3.91 5.48 11.32
C VAL A 104 -4.51 4.09 11.20
N VAL A 105 -5.14 3.60 12.25
CA VAL A 105 -5.75 2.25 12.26
C VAL A 105 -6.81 2.10 11.16
N PHE A 106 -7.62 3.15 10.95
CA PHE A 106 -8.64 3.17 9.89
C PHE A 106 -8.06 3.40 8.50
N ALA A 107 -6.91 4.06 8.42
CA ALA A 107 -6.20 4.27 7.15
C ALA A 107 -5.50 2.99 6.65
N MET A 108 -5.09 2.09 7.54
CA MET A 108 -4.34 0.88 7.20
C MET A 108 -5.05 -0.02 6.17
N PRO A 109 -6.34 -0.37 6.28
CA PRO A 109 -7.03 -1.16 5.26
C PRO A 109 -7.18 -0.42 3.92
N VAL A 110 -7.36 0.89 3.95
CA VAL A 110 -7.39 1.72 2.72
C VAL A 110 -6.00 1.69 2.07
N LEU A 111 -4.95 1.83 2.86
CA LEU A 111 -3.57 1.77 2.39
C LEU A 111 -3.23 0.41 1.77
N LEU A 112 -3.74 -0.67 2.35
CA LEU A 112 -3.62 -2.01 1.78
C LEU A 112 -4.26 -2.10 0.39
N ALA A 113 -5.46 -1.52 0.21
CA ALA A 113 -6.10 -1.44 -1.09
C ALA A 113 -5.31 -0.56 -2.08
N VAL A 114 -4.70 0.54 -1.61
CA VAL A 114 -3.79 1.38 -2.42
C VAL A 114 -2.59 0.57 -2.91
N LYS A 115 -1.95 -0.23 -2.05
CA LYS A 115 -0.83 -1.10 -2.44
C LYS A 115 -1.21 -2.09 -3.54
N HIS A 116 -2.38 -2.72 -3.45
CA HIS A 116 -2.89 -3.61 -4.51
C HIS A 116 -3.23 -2.86 -5.80
N GLY A 117 -3.75 -1.65 -5.68
CA GLY A 117 -3.94 -0.75 -6.83
C GLY A 117 -2.62 -0.42 -7.53
N VAL A 118 -1.58 -0.07 -6.77
CA VAL A 118 -0.23 0.19 -7.29
C VAL A 118 0.37 -1.07 -7.91
N ALA A 119 0.29 -2.22 -7.24
CA ALA A 119 0.78 -3.50 -7.78
C ALA A 119 0.10 -3.86 -9.11
N THR A 120 -1.22 -3.64 -9.21
CA THR A 120 -1.95 -3.85 -10.47
C THR A 120 -1.47 -2.89 -11.56
N LEU A 121 -1.26 -1.61 -11.22
CA LEU A 121 -0.78 -0.57 -12.12
C LEU A 121 0.62 -0.88 -12.66
N THR A 122 1.57 -1.18 -11.77
CA THR A 122 2.97 -1.44 -12.14
C THR A 122 3.10 -2.68 -12.98
N ALA A 123 2.45 -3.77 -12.58
CA ALA A 123 2.41 -5.01 -13.37
C ALA A 123 1.70 -4.81 -14.72
N TYR A 124 0.58 -4.07 -14.75
CA TYR A 124 -0.06 -3.68 -16.02
C TYR A 124 0.90 -2.90 -16.92
N ALA A 125 1.59 -1.90 -16.37
CA ALA A 125 2.53 -1.08 -17.13
C ALA A 125 3.68 -1.91 -17.72
N PHE A 126 4.20 -2.85 -16.93
CA PHE A 126 5.24 -3.78 -17.38
C PHE A 126 4.73 -4.70 -18.50
N ILE A 127 3.62 -5.41 -18.28
CA ILE A 127 3.06 -6.37 -19.24
C ILE A 127 2.67 -5.68 -20.55
N ARG A 128 2.22 -4.42 -20.50
CA ARG A 128 1.88 -3.62 -21.68
C ARG A 128 3.05 -3.41 -22.66
N ARG A 129 4.28 -3.59 -22.21
CA ARG A 129 5.46 -3.52 -23.09
C ARG A 129 5.54 -4.72 -24.05
N PHE A 130 5.00 -5.87 -23.64
CA PHE A 130 5.07 -7.13 -24.39
C PHE A 130 3.73 -7.55 -25.01
N VAL A 131 2.62 -7.14 -24.42
CA VAL A 131 1.26 -7.57 -24.82
C VAL A 131 0.48 -6.40 -25.43
N ARG A 132 0.01 -6.56 -26.68
CA ARG A 132 -0.79 -5.54 -27.37
C ARG A 132 -2.21 -5.41 -26.82
N ASN A 133 -2.81 -6.53 -26.40
CA ASN A 133 -4.17 -6.55 -25.86
C ASN A 133 -4.19 -5.96 -24.45
N LYS A 134 -4.92 -4.85 -24.29
CA LYS A 134 -5.01 -4.11 -23.02
C LYS A 134 -5.74 -4.88 -21.93
N ASN A 135 -6.78 -5.63 -22.30
CA ASN A 135 -7.54 -6.42 -21.33
C ASN A 135 -6.72 -7.62 -20.84
N ALA A 136 -5.95 -8.27 -21.72
CA ALA A 136 -5.04 -9.33 -21.32
C ALA A 136 -3.94 -8.78 -20.37
N ALA A 137 -3.39 -7.60 -20.67
CA ALA A 137 -2.42 -6.96 -19.77
C ALA A 137 -3.04 -6.59 -18.40
N LEU A 138 -4.28 -6.12 -18.38
CA LEU A 138 -5.00 -5.83 -17.13
C LEU A 138 -5.24 -7.10 -16.31
N ILE A 139 -5.68 -8.19 -16.95
CA ILE A 139 -5.84 -9.49 -16.28
C ILE A 139 -4.50 -9.95 -15.70
N GLY A 140 -3.40 -9.84 -16.46
CA GLY A 140 -2.06 -10.16 -15.97
C GLY A 140 -1.65 -9.31 -14.76
N GLY A 141 -1.96 -8.01 -14.77
CA GLY A 141 -1.73 -7.11 -13.64
C GLY A 141 -2.53 -7.53 -12.39
N LEU A 142 -3.80 -7.88 -12.56
CA LEU A 142 -4.64 -8.40 -11.47
C LEU A 142 -4.13 -9.75 -10.95
N LEU A 143 -3.75 -10.67 -11.81
CA LEU A 143 -3.17 -11.96 -11.39
C LEU A 143 -1.89 -11.79 -10.59
N TYR A 144 -1.06 -10.79 -10.93
CA TYR A 144 0.10 -10.42 -10.13
C TYR A 144 -0.29 -9.87 -8.77
N ALA A 145 -1.13 -8.82 -8.75
CA ALA A 145 -1.52 -8.13 -7.52
C ALA A 145 -2.31 -9.00 -6.54
N PHE A 146 -3.06 -9.99 -7.05
CA PHE A 146 -3.85 -10.93 -6.25
C PHE A 146 -3.27 -12.35 -6.25
N SER A 147 -1.98 -12.49 -6.56
CA SER A 147 -1.29 -13.77 -6.43
C SER A 147 -1.27 -14.27 -4.98
N GLY A 148 -1.14 -15.57 -4.79
CA GLY A 148 -1.01 -16.15 -3.45
C GLY A 148 0.15 -15.56 -2.64
N PHE A 149 1.25 -15.18 -3.31
CA PHE A 149 2.37 -14.49 -2.69
C PHE A 149 1.97 -13.12 -2.14
N GLN A 150 1.26 -12.29 -2.90
CA GLN A 150 0.81 -10.97 -2.48
C GLN A 150 -0.20 -11.06 -1.32
N LEU A 151 -1.15 -11.98 -1.41
CA LEU A 151 -2.15 -12.18 -0.36
C LEU A 151 -1.53 -12.72 0.93
N PHE A 152 -0.55 -13.62 0.85
CA PHE A 152 0.21 -14.09 2.00
C PHE A 152 1.00 -12.95 2.66
N ASN A 153 1.60 -12.06 1.86
CA ASN A 153 2.40 -10.94 2.37
C ASN A 153 1.57 -9.79 2.98
N ILE A 154 0.24 -9.91 3.05
CA ILE A 154 -0.56 -9.05 3.95
C ILE A 154 -0.11 -9.24 5.39
N PHE A 155 0.28 -10.46 5.76
CA PHE A 155 0.87 -10.78 7.06
C PHE A 155 2.14 -9.96 7.34
N PHE A 156 3.04 -9.89 6.35
CA PHE A 156 4.27 -9.10 6.36
C PHE A 156 4.12 -7.87 5.47
N ASN A 157 3.24 -6.97 5.85
CA ASN A 157 2.77 -5.85 5.01
C ASN A 157 3.90 -4.99 4.39
N HIS A 158 5.08 -4.91 5.01
CA HIS A 158 6.25 -4.21 4.48
C HIS A 158 6.83 -4.88 3.21
N PHE A 159 6.67 -6.19 3.02
CA PHE A 159 7.07 -6.83 1.77
C PHE A 159 6.19 -6.43 0.59
N GLN A 160 4.92 -6.11 0.85
CA GLN A 160 4.03 -5.61 -0.20
C GLN A 160 4.47 -4.24 -0.74
N ASP A 161 5.15 -3.42 0.07
CA ASP A 161 5.66 -2.13 -0.36
C ASP A 161 6.69 -2.30 -1.48
N VAL A 162 7.54 -3.31 -1.35
CA VAL A 162 8.52 -3.66 -2.38
C VAL A 162 7.83 -4.27 -3.60
N THR A 163 7.00 -5.29 -3.40
CA THR A 163 6.39 -6.03 -4.51
C THR A 163 5.36 -5.22 -5.29
N ALA A 164 4.72 -4.24 -4.67
CA ALA A 164 3.84 -3.31 -5.37
C ALA A 164 4.57 -2.42 -6.39
N LEU A 165 5.85 -2.13 -6.14
CA LEU A 165 6.67 -1.24 -6.97
C LEU A 165 7.63 -2.00 -7.90
N PHE A 166 7.84 -3.30 -7.67
CA PHE A 166 8.87 -4.09 -8.36
C PHE A 166 8.63 -4.27 -9.87
N PRO A 167 7.42 -4.51 -10.40
CA PRO A 167 7.22 -4.65 -11.85
C PRO A 167 7.44 -3.33 -12.59
#